data_9a1e0976a2cf2bcde151049663d88474
#
_entry.id   9a1e0976a2cf2bcde151049663d88474
#
_cell.length_a   1.000
_cell.length_b   1.000
_cell.length_c   1.000
_cell.angle_alpha   90.00
_cell.angle_beta   90.00
_cell.angle_gamma   90.00
#
_symmetry.space_group_name_H-M   'P 1'
#
loop_
_entity.id
_entity.type
_entity.pdbx_description
1 polymer ?
#
loop_
_entity_poly.entity_id
_entity_poly.type
_entity_poly.pdbx_seq_one_letter_code
_entity_poly.pdbx_strand_id
1 'polypeptide(L)'
;IAGALIPLASVAATLSLNTPFGSGFMPPGTGVVLNNEMDDFAVKPDAPNTYGLVGGDANAIAPGKRALSSMTPTFLETDDA
;
A
#
# COMPACT_ATOMS: atom_id res chain seq x y z
N ILE A 1 30.43 -32.80 -5.58
CA ILE A 1 28.96 -32.65 -5.62
C ILE A 1 28.73 -31.16 -5.82
N ALA A 2 28.46 -30.75 -7.03
CA ALA A 2 28.06 -29.37 -7.30
C ALA A 2 26.66 -29.17 -6.71
N GLY A 3 26.59 -28.50 -5.57
CA GLY A 3 25.32 -28.07 -5.01
C GLY A 3 24.67 -27.08 -5.97
N ALA A 4 23.55 -27.42 -6.55
CA ALA A 4 22.75 -26.47 -7.29
C ALA A 4 22.32 -25.38 -6.31
N LEU A 5 22.85 -24.17 -6.47
CA LEU A 5 22.32 -22.99 -5.84
C LEU A 5 20.91 -22.77 -6.41
N ILE A 6 19.91 -23.22 -5.68
CA ILE A 6 18.53 -22.82 -5.96
C ILE A 6 18.46 -21.35 -5.56
N PRO A 7 18.23 -20.42 -6.49
CA PRO A 7 18.04 -19.04 -6.12
C PRO A 7 16.78 -18.95 -5.25
N LEU A 8 16.97 -18.68 -3.96
CA LEU A 8 15.88 -18.36 -3.06
C LEU A 8 15.39 -16.97 -3.45
N ALA A 9 14.23 -16.92 -4.07
CA ALA A 9 13.54 -15.65 -4.28
C ALA A 9 12.79 -15.28 -2.99
N SER A 10 13.09 -14.11 -2.45
CA SER A 10 12.37 -13.56 -1.31
C SER A 10 11.42 -12.46 -1.80
N VAL A 11 10.21 -12.47 -1.29
CA VAL A 11 9.19 -11.47 -1.62
C VAL A 11 8.67 -10.85 -0.34
N ALA A 12 8.72 -9.52 -0.25
CA ALA A 12 8.04 -8.75 0.77
C ALA A 12 6.93 -7.93 0.12
N ALA A 13 5.70 -8.10 0.59
CA ALA A 13 4.55 -7.40 0.05
C ALA A 13 3.70 -6.85 1.19
N THR A 14 3.26 -5.62 1.04
CA THR A 14 2.25 -5.01 1.90
C THR A 14 0.95 -4.87 1.13
N LEU A 15 -0.15 -5.30 1.75
CA LEU A 15 -1.49 -5.21 1.18
C LEU A 15 -2.39 -4.49 2.19
N SER A 16 -3.27 -3.65 1.69
CA SER A 16 -4.11 -2.82 2.53
C SER A 16 -5.48 -2.57 1.88
N LEU A 17 -6.44 -2.24 2.72
CA LEU A 17 -7.69 -1.61 2.32
C LEU A 17 -7.71 -0.12 2.72
N ASN A 18 -6.59 0.40 3.23
CA ASN A 18 -6.36 1.66 3.92
C ASN A 18 -6.93 1.64 5.35
N THR A 19 -8.21 1.85 5.57
CA THR A 19 -8.83 1.70 6.90
C THR A 19 -9.24 0.25 7.19
N PRO A 20 -9.51 -0.14 8.46
CA PRO A 20 -9.80 -1.54 8.83
C PRO A 20 -10.90 -2.23 8.02
N PHE A 21 -11.88 -1.48 7.52
CA PHE A 21 -12.94 -1.97 6.63
C PHE A 21 -12.97 -1.24 5.28
N GLY A 22 -11.85 -0.64 4.88
CA GLY A 22 -11.74 0.10 3.63
C GLY A 22 -12.85 1.14 3.49
N SER A 23 -13.55 1.12 2.36
CA SER A 23 -14.69 2.02 2.11
C SER A 23 -15.95 1.67 2.92
N GLY A 24 -15.97 0.55 3.62
CA GLY A 24 -17.18 0.01 4.24
C GLY A 24 -18.24 -0.46 3.25
N PHE A 25 -17.92 -0.46 1.95
CA PHE A 25 -18.84 -0.84 0.89
C PHE A 25 -18.44 -2.18 0.25
N MET A 26 -19.42 -3.05 0.15
CA MET A 26 -19.30 -4.34 -0.53
C MET A 26 -20.35 -4.40 -1.65
N PRO A 27 -19.94 -4.46 -2.92
CA PRO A 27 -20.90 -4.60 -4.02
C PRO A 27 -21.73 -5.89 -3.86
N PRO A 28 -23.05 -5.83 -4.08
CA PRO A 28 -23.91 -6.99 -3.94
C PRO A 28 -23.43 -8.19 -4.77
N GLY A 29 -23.42 -9.37 -4.14
CA GLY A 29 -23.03 -10.62 -4.79
C GLY A 29 -21.54 -10.88 -4.96
N THR A 30 -20.66 -9.96 -4.56
CA THR A 30 -19.20 -10.12 -4.72
C THR A 30 -18.52 -10.73 -3.51
N GLY A 31 -19.00 -10.48 -2.30
CA GLY A 31 -18.31 -10.84 -1.06
C GLY A 31 -17.01 -10.06 -0.81
N VAL A 32 -16.72 -9.02 -1.59
CA VAL A 32 -15.48 -8.23 -1.53
C VAL A 32 -15.76 -6.84 -0.96
N VAL A 33 -15.10 -6.49 0.13
CA VAL A 33 -15.11 -5.11 0.65
C VAL A 33 -14.10 -4.29 -0.15
N LEU A 34 -14.55 -3.16 -0.68
CA LEU A 34 -13.69 -2.27 -1.46
C LEU A 34 -12.79 -1.44 -0.55
N ASN A 35 -11.59 -1.13 -1.04
CA ASN A 35 -10.67 -0.24 -0.36
C ASN A 35 -11.13 1.23 -0.42
N ASN A 36 -10.51 2.08 0.38
CA ASN A 36 -10.63 3.54 0.32
C ASN A 36 -9.25 4.21 0.15
N GLU A 37 -8.35 3.57 -0.61
CA GLU A 37 -6.98 4.03 -0.86
C GLU A 37 -6.89 5.38 -1.60
N MET A 38 -8.00 5.88 -2.14
CA MET A 38 -8.05 7.24 -2.70
C MET A 38 -7.75 8.32 -1.65
N ASP A 39 -7.93 8.01 -0.35
CA ASP A 39 -7.57 8.89 0.76
C ASP A 39 -6.04 9.09 0.90
N ASP A 40 -5.24 8.19 0.32
CA ASP A 40 -3.79 8.32 0.29
C ASP A 40 -3.30 9.40 -0.68
N PHE A 41 -4.15 9.87 -1.59
CA PHE A 41 -3.85 11.06 -2.38
C PHE A 41 -4.07 12.35 -1.57
N ALA A 42 -3.38 13.41 -1.97
CA ALA A 42 -3.73 14.76 -1.56
C ALA A 42 -5.00 15.21 -2.30
N VAL A 43 -6.16 14.86 -1.75
CA VAL A 43 -7.48 15.18 -2.33
C VAL A 43 -7.77 16.68 -2.25
N LYS A 44 -7.31 17.31 -1.18
CA LYS A 44 -7.44 18.75 -0.94
C LYS A 44 -6.12 19.31 -0.43
N PRO A 45 -5.59 20.38 -1.04
CA PRO A 45 -4.40 21.04 -0.53
C PRO A 45 -4.53 21.42 0.95
N ASP A 46 -3.47 21.21 1.69
CA ASP A 46 -3.36 21.58 3.12
C ASP A 46 -4.40 20.92 4.06
N ALA A 47 -5.13 19.91 3.59
CA ALA A 47 -6.03 19.13 4.42
C ALA A 47 -5.39 17.77 4.77
N PRO A 48 -5.50 17.32 6.02
CA PRO A 48 -5.02 16.00 6.40
C PRO A 48 -5.95 14.89 5.87
N ASN A 49 -5.38 13.73 5.56
CA ASN A 49 -6.12 12.51 5.30
C ASN A 49 -6.63 11.85 6.60
N THR A 50 -7.21 10.66 6.50
CA THR A 50 -7.71 9.90 7.67
C THR A 50 -6.64 9.65 8.74
N TYR A 51 -5.37 9.56 8.34
CA TYR A 51 -4.24 9.36 9.26
C TYR A 51 -3.55 10.68 9.69
N GLY A 52 -4.12 11.81 9.36
CA GLY A 52 -3.56 13.11 9.72
C GLY A 52 -2.39 13.56 8.85
N LEU A 53 -2.14 12.89 7.74
CA LEU A 53 -1.05 13.24 6.82
C LEU A 53 -1.51 14.32 5.83
N VAL A 54 -0.75 15.40 5.74
CA VAL A 54 -0.98 16.48 4.79
C VAL A 54 -0.12 16.27 3.56
N GLY A 55 -0.75 16.11 2.40
CA GLY A 55 -0.07 15.93 1.13
C GLY A 55 0.04 17.23 0.32
N GLY A 56 1.09 17.33 -0.49
CA GLY A 56 1.28 18.43 -1.45
C GLY A 56 0.89 18.03 -2.87
N ASP A 57 1.10 18.95 -3.81
CA ASP A 57 0.74 18.82 -5.24
C ASP A 57 1.38 17.59 -5.90
N ALA A 58 2.55 17.18 -5.45
CA ALA A 58 3.21 15.97 -5.96
C ALA A 58 2.37 14.70 -5.78
N ASN A 59 1.52 14.65 -4.76
CA ASN A 59 0.62 13.54 -4.47
C ASN A 59 -0.85 13.85 -4.82
N ALA A 60 -1.12 14.93 -5.55
CA ALA A 60 -2.47 15.26 -6.00
C ALA A 60 -3.02 14.22 -6.97
N ILE A 61 -4.32 14.01 -6.96
CA ILE A 61 -5.01 13.08 -7.88
C ILE A 61 -4.79 13.50 -9.33
N ALA A 62 -4.35 12.54 -10.16
CA ALA A 62 -4.28 12.72 -11.61
C ALA A 62 -4.42 11.37 -12.33
N PRO A 63 -4.86 11.36 -13.59
CA PRO A 63 -4.96 10.13 -14.37
C PRO A 63 -3.63 9.37 -14.44
N GLY A 64 -3.67 8.05 -14.25
CA GLY A 64 -2.49 7.19 -14.32
C GLY A 64 -1.53 7.29 -13.12
N LYS A 65 -1.84 8.10 -12.14
CA LYS A 65 -1.02 8.32 -10.96
C LYS A 65 -1.32 7.26 -9.87
N ARG A 66 -0.30 6.93 -9.11
CA ARG A 66 -0.42 6.13 -7.88
C ARG A 66 -0.29 7.05 -6.68
N ALA A 67 -1.09 6.83 -5.64
CA ALA A 67 -0.93 7.50 -4.38
C ALA A 67 0.40 7.12 -3.72
N LEU A 68 0.86 7.92 -2.78
CA LEU A 68 1.91 7.51 -1.86
C LEU A 68 1.42 6.31 -1.01
N SER A 69 2.36 5.55 -0.48
CA SER A 69 2.07 4.54 0.54
C SER A 69 2.89 4.82 1.79
N SER A 70 2.26 4.72 2.95
CA SER A 70 2.94 4.80 4.25
C SER A 70 3.44 3.43 4.75
N MET A 71 3.22 2.37 3.97
CA MET A 71 3.69 1.03 4.27
C MET A 71 5.05 0.78 3.61
N THR A 72 5.93 0.05 4.31
CA THR A 72 7.28 -0.26 3.83
C THR A 72 7.52 -1.75 3.89
N PRO A 73 7.49 -2.47 2.75
CA PRO A 73 7.93 -3.85 2.70
C PRO A 73 9.40 -3.92 3.10
N THR A 74 9.76 -4.82 4.01
CA THR A 74 11.10 -4.85 4.59
C THR A 74 11.64 -6.26 4.65
N PHE A 75 12.93 -6.43 4.33
CA PHE A 75 13.73 -7.61 4.65
C PHE A 75 14.72 -7.25 5.74
N LEU A 76 14.93 -8.17 6.66
CA LEU A 76 16.02 -8.13 7.62
C LEU A 76 16.91 -9.34 7.36
N GLU A 77 18.16 -9.09 7.04
CA GLU A 77 19.17 -10.12 6.84
C GLU A 77 20.22 -10.02 7.95
N THR A 78 20.69 -11.17 8.43
CA THR A 78 21.79 -11.23 9.39
C THR A 78 22.94 -12.04 8.77
N ASP A 79 24.17 -11.67 9.11
CA ASP A 79 25.37 -12.36 8.61
C ASP A 79 25.59 -13.71 9.28
N ASP A 80 24.76 -14.08 10.26
CA ASP A 80 24.88 -15.31 11.07
C ASP A 80 24.05 -16.47 10.51
N ALA A 81 24.06 -16.65 9.23
CA ALA A 81 23.36 -17.77 8.58
C ALA A 81 24.27 -19.00 8.42
#